data_4b3d7ed0f42e89fa4a1ff2a0e92fb650
#
_entry.id   4b3d7ed0f42e89fa4a1ff2a0e92fb650
#
_cell.length_a   1.000
_cell.length_b   1.000
_cell.length_c   1.000
_cell.angle_alpha   90.00
_cell.angle_beta   90.00
_cell.angle_gamma   90.00
#
_symmetry.space_group_name_H-M   'P 1'
#
loop_
_entity.id
_entity.type
_entity.pdbx_description
1 polymer ?
#
loop_
_entity_poly.entity_id
_entity_poly.type
_entity_poly.pdbx_seq_one_letter_code
_entity_poly.pdbx_strand_id
1 'polypeptide(L)'
;WKAVVEDDWLFGRGSVDDGYGGYAGILSILGLQEQGISHPTCRFLIETGEESGSPDLELYLDELKSHLGTPDLVIVLDTGGMDYDRLWITQSLRGIVAGTLSVKVSSVGVHSGHGSGVMPSSFRLARQLLSRLEDENTGEILPEWLHTEISDDMKETSSKIIKLKDGKIKDFPLLDGVKKQ
;
A
#
# COMPACT_ATOMS: atom_id res chain seq x y z
N TRP A 1 -14.43 -10.67 -14.94
CA TRP A 1 -13.93 -11.32 -13.73
C TRP A 1 -13.72 -12.83 -13.93
N LYS A 2 -13.27 -13.23 -15.11
CA LYS A 2 -12.99 -14.64 -15.42
C LYS A 2 -11.48 -14.79 -15.45
N ALA A 3 -10.95 -15.73 -14.66
CA ALA A 3 -9.54 -16.07 -14.69
C ALA A 3 -9.17 -16.71 -16.05
N VAL A 4 -8.01 -16.36 -16.56
CA VAL A 4 -7.45 -16.88 -17.81
C VAL A 4 -6.05 -17.41 -17.53
N VAL A 5 -5.74 -18.60 -18.01
CA VAL A 5 -4.39 -19.15 -17.99
C VAL A 5 -3.85 -19.10 -19.41
N GLU A 6 -2.71 -18.46 -19.60
CA GLU A 6 -2.03 -18.29 -20.89
C GLU A 6 -0.52 -18.34 -20.65
N ASP A 7 0.20 -19.16 -21.38
CA ASP A 7 1.65 -19.34 -21.27
C ASP A 7 2.17 -19.53 -19.84
N ASP A 8 1.53 -20.39 -19.05
CA ASP A 8 1.80 -20.67 -17.62
C ASP A 8 1.55 -19.47 -16.66
N TRP A 9 0.90 -18.43 -17.13
CA TRP A 9 0.49 -17.30 -16.32
C TRP A 9 -1.01 -17.34 -16.01
N LEU A 10 -1.35 -17.06 -14.76
CA LEU A 10 -2.72 -16.85 -14.32
C LEU A 10 -3.05 -15.36 -14.29
N PHE A 11 -3.93 -14.93 -15.18
CA PHE A 11 -4.45 -13.57 -15.22
C PHE A 11 -5.81 -13.51 -14.54
N GLY A 12 -5.97 -12.61 -13.59
CA GLY A 12 -7.25 -12.41 -12.90
C GLY A 12 -7.14 -11.35 -11.80
N ARG A 13 -8.26 -10.73 -11.45
CA ARG A 13 -8.33 -9.86 -10.29
C ARG A 13 -8.05 -10.69 -9.02
N GLY A 14 -7.15 -10.21 -8.15
CA GLY A 14 -6.78 -10.91 -6.92
C GLY A 14 -5.81 -12.08 -7.13
N SER A 15 -5.29 -12.33 -8.33
CA SER A 15 -4.34 -13.44 -8.55
C SER A 15 -2.98 -13.19 -7.90
N VAL A 16 -2.56 -11.94 -7.78
CA VAL A 16 -1.33 -11.51 -7.10
C VAL A 16 -1.65 -10.79 -5.80
N ASP A 17 -2.63 -9.94 -5.81
CA ASP A 17 -3.05 -9.10 -4.71
C ASP A 17 -4.47 -9.49 -4.27
N ASP A 18 -4.61 -10.40 -3.23
CA ASP A 18 -3.51 -11.27 -2.76
C ASP A 18 -3.98 -12.74 -2.68
N GLY A 19 -4.82 -13.17 -3.59
CA GLY A 19 -5.40 -14.53 -3.60
C GLY A 19 -4.38 -15.66 -3.53
N TYR A 20 -3.09 -15.41 -3.82
CA TYR A 20 -2.02 -16.40 -3.70
C TYR A 20 -1.64 -16.70 -2.24
N GLY A 21 -1.85 -15.74 -1.32
CA GLY A 21 -1.31 -15.79 0.05
C GLY A 21 -1.72 -17.05 0.82
N GLY A 22 -3.00 -17.39 0.78
CA GLY A 22 -3.49 -18.61 1.42
C GLY A 22 -2.85 -19.89 0.86
N TYR A 23 -2.72 -19.98 -0.46
CA TYR A 23 -2.08 -21.12 -1.12
C TYR A 23 -0.59 -21.20 -0.82
N ALA A 24 0.13 -20.08 -0.87
CA ALA A 24 1.55 -20.02 -0.56
C ALA A 24 1.85 -20.50 0.86
N GLY A 25 1.05 -20.06 1.84
CA GLY A 25 1.17 -20.52 3.22
C GLY A 25 0.97 -22.02 3.38
N ILE A 26 -0.11 -22.56 2.81
CA ILE A 26 -0.42 -24.01 2.87
C ILE A 26 0.67 -24.83 2.18
N LEU A 27 1.09 -24.46 0.97
CA LEU A 27 2.12 -25.17 0.22
C LEU A 27 3.47 -25.15 0.93
N SER A 28 3.81 -24.07 1.61
CA SER A 28 5.03 -23.99 2.42
C SER A 28 5.04 -25.03 3.55
N ILE A 29 3.92 -25.19 4.25
CA ILE A 29 3.79 -26.19 5.33
C ILE A 29 3.82 -27.60 4.76
N LEU A 30 3.08 -27.87 3.68
CA LEU A 30 3.10 -29.18 3.01
C LEU A 30 4.51 -29.54 2.54
N GLY A 31 5.24 -28.61 1.95
CA GLY A 31 6.61 -28.83 1.50
C GLY A 31 7.58 -29.16 2.64
N LEU A 32 7.40 -28.58 3.83
CA LEU A 32 8.16 -28.97 5.02
C LEU A 32 7.83 -30.38 5.46
N GLN A 33 6.54 -30.72 5.51
CA GLN A 33 6.07 -32.04 5.92
C GLN A 33 6.55 -33.15 4.96
N GLU A 34 6.51 -32.92 3.67
CA GLU A 34 7.02 -33.85 2.66
C GLU A 34 8.53 -34.11 2.81
N GLN A 35 9.28 -33.14 3.26
CA GLN A 35 10.72 -33.24 3.53
C GLN A 35 11.04 -33.78 4.92
N GLY A 36 10.04 -34.09 5.74
CA GLY A 36 10.23 -34.55 7.12
C GLY A 36 10.78 -33.45 8.04
N ILE A 37 10.65 -32.18 7.66
CA ILE A 37 11.10 -31.03 8.46
C ILE A 37 9.97 -30.63 9.41
N SER A 38 10.30 -30.52 10.71
CA SER A 38 9.34 -30.05 11.70
C SER A 38 9.06 -28.57 11.53
N HIS A 39 7.84 -28.16 11.78
CA HIS A 39 7.42 -26.76 11.78
C HIS A 39 6.61 -26.44 13.04
N PRO A 40 6.54 -25.17 13.45
CA PRO A 40 5.69 -24.76 14.57
C PRO A 40 4.20 -24.89 14.22
N THR A 41 3.34 -24.72 15.21
CA THR A 41 1.91 -24.60 14.97
C THR A 41 1.65 -23.33 14.16
N CYS A 42 1.01 -23.48 13.01
CA CYS A 42 0.64 -22.38 12.13
C CYS A 42 -0.87 -22.16 12.17
N ARG A 43 -1.27 -20.91 12.16
CA ARG A 43 -2.67 -20.50 12.04
C ARG A 43 -2.77 -19.53 10.88
N PHE A 44 -3.77 -19.72 10.03
CA PHE A 44 -4.02 -18.87 8.87
C PHE A 44 -5.26 -18.04 9.14
N LEU A 45 -5.11 -16.74 9.01
CA LEU A 45 -6.22 -15.79 9.00
C LEU A 45 -6.32 -15.23 7.58
N ILE A 46 -7.47 -15.41 6.95
CA ILE A 46 -7.76 -14.85 5.63
C ILE A 46 -8.78 -13.75 5.83
N GLU A 47 -8.37 -12.53 5.58
CA GLU A 47 -9.23 -11.38 5.60
C GLU A 47 -9.78 -11.09 4.20
N THR A 48 -11.05 -10.76 4.10
CA THR A 48 -11.71 -10.42 2.83
C THR A 48 -12.17 -8.97 2.75
N GLY A 49 -11.82 -8.15 3.72
CA GLY A 49 -12.22 -6.74 3.86
C GLY A 49 -11.08 -5.74 3.69
N GLU A 50 -9.84 -6.20 3.41
CA GLU A 50 -8.65 -5.36 3.39
C GLU A 50 -8.77 -4.21 2.40
N GLU A 51 -9.19 -4.47 1.18
CA GLU A 51 -9.39 -3.49 0.10
C GLU A 51 -10.46 -2.41 0.41
N SER A 52 -11.24 -2.64 1.46
CA SER A 52 -12.21 -1.69 1.99
C SER A 52 -11.70 -0.96 3.24
N GLY A 53 -10.43 -1.14 3.61
CA GLY A 53 -9.80 -0.56 4.79
C GLY A 53 -10.01 -1.33 6.08
N SER A 54 -10.28 -2.63 6.00
CA SER A 54 -10.37 -3.56 7.13
C SER A 54 -11.32 -3.11 8.26
N PRO A 55 -12.55 -2.67 7.97
CA PRO A 55 -13.40 -2.00 8.96
C PRO A 55 -13.75 -2.89 10.17
N ASP A 56 -13.77 -4.20 9.98
CA ASP A 56 -14.21 -5.16 10.99
C ASP A 56 -13.07 -6.04 11.54
N LEU A 57 -11.83 -5.83 11.08
CA LEU A 57 -10.69 -6.70 11.43
C LEU A 57 -10.44 -6.77 12.94
N GLU A 58 -10.49 -5.64 13.63
CA GLU A 58 -10.28 -5.59 15.09
C GLU A 58 -11.30 -6.46 15.83
N LEU A 59 -12.57 -6.40 15.42
CA LEU A 59 -13.64 -7.21 16.01
C LEU A 59 -13.40 -8.70 15.79
N TYR A 60 -12.99 -9.09 14.59
CA TYR A 60 -12.66 -10.48 14.29
C TYR A 60 -11.44 -10.96 15.06
N LEU A 61 -10.42 -10.15 15.23
CA LEU A 61 -9.24 -10.50 16.01
C LEU A 61 -9.59 -10.74 17.50
N ASP A 62 -10.48 -9.92 18.06
CA ASP A 62 -10.95 -10.09 19.44
C ASP A 62 -11.78 -11.38 19.59
N GLU A 63 -12.69 -11.66 18.70
CA GLU A 63 -13.51 -12.89 18.71
C GLU A 63 -12.66 -14.15 18.50
N LEU A 64 -11.66 -14.09 17.65
CA LEU A 64 -10.80 -15.21 17.31
C LEU A 64 -9.59 -15.37 18.24
N LYS A 65 -9.43 -14.50 19.22
CA LYS A 65 -8.27 -14.47 20.12
C LYS A 65 -7.93 -15.81 20.75
N SER A 66 -8.95 -16.57 21.18
CA SER A 66 -8.75 -17.90 21.78
C SER A 66 -8.23 -18.93 20.76
N HIS A 67 -8.54 -18.76 19.47
CA HIS A 67 -8.08 -19.61 18.38
C HIS A 67 -6.69 -19.20 17.89
N LEU A 68 -6.45 -17.90 17.79
CA LEU A 68 -5.16 -17.34 17.34
C LEU A 68 -4.07 -17.51 18.37
N GLY A 69 -4.41 -17.39 19.66
CA GLY A 69 -3.44 -17.43 20.75
C GLY A 69 -2.52 -16.20 20.72
N THR A 70 -1.30 -16.38 21.23
CA THR A 70 -0.25 -15.37 21.16
C THR A 70 0.80 -15.85 20.17
N PRO A 71 0.88 -15.26 18.97
CA PRO A 71 1.86 -15.67 17.97
C PRO A 71 3.26 -15.17 18.33
N ASP A 72 4.29 -16.00 18.12
CA ASP A 72 5.68 -15.59 18.20
C ASP A 72 6.13 -14.85 16.93
N LEU A 73 5.48 -15.13 15.81
CA LEU A 73 5.74 -14.51 14.51
C LEU A 73 4.44 -14.38 13.72
N VAL A 74 4.26 -13.22 13.13
CA VAL A 74 3.20 -12.94 12.16
C VAL A 74 3.82 -12.69 10.78
N ILE A 75 3.37 -13.44 9.79
CA ILE A 75 3.79 -13.27 8.40
C ILE A 75 2.59 -12.76 7.61
N VAL A 76 2.73 -11.59 7.02
CA VAL A 76 1.72 -10.97 6.15
C VAL A 76 2.10 -11.27 4.70
N LEU A 77 1.22 -11.96 3.98
CA LEU A 77 1.44 -12.37 2.58
C LEU A 77 0.68 -11.45 1.63
N ASP A 78 0.92 -10.15 1.74
CA ASP A 78 0.21 -9.11 1.00
C ASP A 78 1.18 -8.18 0.26
N THR A 79 2.32 -8.68 -0.16
CA THR A 79 3.27 -7.89 -0.94
C THR A 79 3.86 -8.69 -2.07
N GLY A 80 3.83 -8.11 -3.27
CA GLY A 80 4.49 -8.71 -4.42
C GLY A 80 6.02 -8.62 -4.34
N GLY A 81 6.71 -9.61 -4.88
CA GLY A 81 8.14 -9.55 -5.14
C GLY A 81 8.48 -8.66 -6.33
N MET A 82 9.72 -8.27 -6.45
CA MET A 82 10.23 -7.53 -7.62
C MET A 82 10.55 -8.44 -8.80
N ASP A 83 10.74 -9.73 -8.57
CA ASP A 83 10.93 -10.79 -9.55
C ASP A 83 10.55 -12.16 -8.96
N TYR A 84 10.54 -13.19 -9.79
CA TYR A 84 10.21 -14.57 -9.40
C TYR A 84 11.42 -15.43 -9.02
N ASP A 85 12.63 -14.88 -9.10
CA ASP A 85 13.87 -15.63 -8.89
C ASP A 85 14.38 -15.53 -7.45
N ARG A 86 13.81 -14.63 -6.65
CA ARG A 86 14.26 -14.32 -5.28
C ARG A 86 13.09 -14.20 -4.32
N LEU A 87 13.34 -14.61 -3.08
CA LEU A 87 12.45 -14.28 -1.98
C LEU A 87 12.62 -12.81 -1.62
N TRP A 88 11.56 -12.04 -1.76
CA TRP A 88 11.51 -10.64 -1.34
C TRP A 88 10.77 -10.51 -0.03
N ILE A 89 11.36 -9.79 0.91
CA ILE A 89 10.77 -9.52 2.22
C ILE A 89 10.66 -8.01 2.40
N THR A 90 9.45 -7.53 2.61
CA THR A 90 9.18 -6.12 2.93
C THR A 90 9.58 -5.87 4.38
N GLN A 91 10.52 -4.98 4.60
CA GLN A 91 11.05 -4.65 5.94
C GLN A 91 10.43 -3.39 6.54
N SER A 92 9.90 -2.52 5.70
CA SER A 92 9.26 -1.28 6.12
C SER A 92 8.25 -0.79 5.08
N LEU A 93 7.31 -0.01 5.53
CA LEU A 93 6.31 0.63 4.68
C LEU A 93 6.39 2.15 4.88
N ARG A 94 6.00 2.90 3.83
CA ARG A 94 5.77 4.34 3.98
C ARG A 94 4.60 4.59 4.93
N GLY A 95 4.63 5.72 5.63
CA GLY A 95 3.47 6.20 6.37
C GLY A 95 2.36 6.70 5.44
N ILE A 96 1.17 6.79 5.99
CA ILE A 96 0.02 7.42 5.32
C ILE A 96 -0.71 8.33 6.29
N VAL A 97 -1.13 9.50 5.80
CA VAL A 97 -2.08 10.38 6.47
C VAL A 97 -3.21 10.65 5.48
N ALA A 98 -4.42 10.32 5.85
CA ALA A 98 -5.59 10.51 5.01
C ALA A 98 -6.64 11.37 5.72
N GLY A 99 -7.41 12.11 4.96
CA GLY A 99 -8.46 12.96 5.51
C GLY A 99 -9.28 13.64 4.42
N THR A 100 -10.31 14.36 4.83
CA THR A 100 -11.15 15.15 3.93
C THR A 100 -10.94 16.63 4.20
N LEU A 101 -10.44 17.37 3.21
CA LEU A 101 -10.36 18.82 3.27
C LEU A 101 -11.67 19.44 2.77
N SER A 102 -12.40 20.10 3.66
CA SER A 102 -13.63 20.82 3.32
C SER A 102 -13.40 22.33 3.38
N VAL A 103 -13.63 23.03 2.27
CA VAL A 103 -13.52 24.48 2.18
C VAL A 103 -14.89 25.08 1.86
N LYS A 104 -15.44 25.82 2.80
CA LYS A 104 -16.74 26.48 2.69
C LYS A 104 -16.55 27.99 2.74
N VAL A 105 -17.09 28.72 1.75
CA VAL A 105 -16.95 30.19 1.61
C VAL A 105 -18.31 30.92 1.74
N SER A 106 -19.40 30.18 1.79
CA SER A 106 -20.76 30.70 1.98
C SER A 106 -21.64 29.67 2.66
N SER A 107 -22.64 30.12 3.39
CA SER A 107 -23.69 29.27 3.98
C SER A 107 -24.77 28.86 2.99
N VAL A 108 -24.89 29.56 1.86
CA VAL A 108 -25.90 29.31 0.82
C VAL A 108 -25.26 29.42 -0.57
N GLY A 109 -25.91 28.83 -1.56
CA GLY A 109 -25.54 29.03 -2.97
C GLY A 109 -25.78 30.47 -3.41
N VAL A 110 -24.86 31.01 -4.21
CA VAL A 110 -24.92 32.36 -4.76
C VAL A 110 -24.83 32.31 -6.29
N HIS A 111 -25.66 33.08 -6.96
CA HIS A 111 -25.61 33.21 -8.41
C HIS A 111 -24.25 33.76 -8.85
N SER A 112 -23.62 33.15 -9.84
CA SER A 112 -22.27 33.47 -10.30
C SER A 112 -22.11 34.95 -10.71
N GLY A 113 -23.13 35.54 -11.34
CA GLY A 113 -23.12 36.95 -11.72
C GLY A 113 -23.05 37.94 -10.55
N HIS A 114 -23.52 37.53 -9.36
CA HIS A 114 -23.44 38.35 -8.13
C HIS A 114 -22.21 38.02 -7.30
N GLY A 115 -21.74 36.78 -7.32
CA GLY A 115 -20.60 36.34 -6.51
C GLY A 115 -19.24 36.54 -7.18
N SER A 116 -19.20 36.66 -8.51
CA SER A 116 -17.95 36.77 -9.28
C SER A 116 -17.19 38.04 -8.89
N GLY A 117 -15.91 37.89 -8.55
CA GLY A 117 -15.04 39.01 -8.09
C GLY A 117 -15.28 39.47 -6.66
N VAL A 118 -16.35 39.05 -6.00
CA VAL A 118 -16.70 39.40 -4.60
C VAL A 118 -16.40 38.23 -3.66
N MET A 119 -16.87 37.03 -4.01
CA MET A 119 -16.66 35.84 -3.18
C MET A 119 -15.30 35.20 -3.45
N PRO A 120 -14.56 34.78 -2.42
CA PRO A 120 -13.34 34.04 -2.63
C PRO A 120 -13.62 32.69 -3.26
N SER A 121 -12.73 32.24 -4.15
CA SER A 121 -12.82 30.90 -4.73
C SER A 121 -12.43 29.83 -3.69
N SER A 122 -13.34 28.90 -3.42
CA SER A 122 -13.05 27.75 -2.55
C SER A 122 -11.92 26.86 -3.10
N PHE A 123 -11.82 26.70 -4.43
CA PHE A 123 -10.71 26.00 -5.09
C PHE A 123 -9.36 26.67 -4.85
N ARG A 124 -9.30 28.00 -4.92
CA ARG A 124 -8.07 28.73 -4.60
C ARG A 124 -7.65 28.52 -3.14
N LEU A 125 -8.61 28.62 -2.23
CA LEU A 125 -8.33 28.40 -0.80
C LEU A 125 -7.91 26.94 -0.53
N ALA A 126 -8.54 25.97 -1.18
CA ALA A 126 -8.12 24.57 -1.09
C ALA A 126 -6.67 24.39 -1.54
N ARG A 127 -6.29 24.92 -2.72
CA ARG A 127 -4.89 24.88 -3.18
C ARG A 127 -3.92 25.55 -2.20
N GLN A 128 -4.27 26.71 -1.65
CA GLN A 128 -3.44 27.41 -0.67
C GLN A 128 -3.26 26.61 0.63
N LEU A 129 -4.25 25.82 1.03
CA LEU A 129 -4.14 24.92 2.18
C LEU A 129 -3.27 23.71 1.87
N LEU A 130 -3.45 23.10 0.70
CA LEU A 130 -2.63 21.97 0.25
C LEU A 130 -1.16 22.36 0.08
N SER A 131 -0.86 23.54 -0.46
CA SER A 131 0.52 24.06 -0.59
C SER A 131 1.23 24.33 0.74
N ARG A 132 0.57 24.16 1.88
CA ARG A 132 1.22 24.13 3.21
C ARG A 132 1.70 22.74 3.60
N LEU A 133 1.20 21.73 2.93
CA LEU A 133 1.53 20.33 3.19
C LEU A 133 2.51 19.78 2.16
N GLU A 134 2.44 20.27 0.94
CA GLU A 134 3.21 19.79 -0.20
C GLU A 134 3.68 20.95 -1.07
N ASP A 135 4.92 20.92 -1.51
CA ASP A 135 5.40 21.83 -2.54
C ASP A 135 4.80 21.42 -3.91
N GLU A 136 4.07 22.33 -4.53
CA GLU A 136 3.32 22.06 -5.77
C GLU A 136 4.19 21.74 -7.00
N ASN A 137 5.49 22.07 -6.94
CA ASN A 137 6.41 21.85 -8.06
C ASN A 137 7.22 20.56 -7.91
N THR A 138 7.57 20.19 -6.69
CA THR A 138 8.45 19.06 -6.39
C THR A 138 7.72 17.87 -5.82
N GLY A 139 6.51 18.05 -5.25
CA GLY A 139 5.80 17.02 -4.50
C GLY A 139 6.41 16.74 -3.12
N GLU A 140 7.34 17.56 -2.66
CA GLU A 140 7.95 17.43 -1.34
C GLU A 140 6.95 17.75 -0.24
N ILE A 141 6.85 16.87 0.76
CA ILE A 141 6.03 17.10 1.95
C ILE A 141 6.77 18.09 2.87
N LEU A 142 6.12 19.21 3.19
CA LEU A 142 6.76 20.32 3.88
C LEU A 142 6.81 20.20 5.41
N PRO A 143 5.77 19.70 6.12
CA PRO A 143 5.80 19.64 7.57
C PRO A 143 6.81 18.61 8.10
N GLU A 144 7.77 19.04 8.91
CA GLU A 144 8.81 18.19 9.51
C GLU A 144 8.23 16.98 10.27
N TRP A 145 7.09 17.15 10.93
CA TRP A 145 6.44 16.08 11.70
C TRP A 145 5.86 14.94 10.83
N LEU A 146 5.81 15.11 9.50
CA LEU A 146 5.47 14.06 8.54
C LEU A 146 6.71 13.34 7.98
N HIS A 147 7.91 13.80 8.32
CA HIS A 147 9.14 13.15 7.92
C HIS A 147 9.56 12.12 8.96
N THR A 148 10.24 11.08 8.50
CA THR A 148 10.91 10.11 9.35
C THR A 148 12.36 9.97 8.93
N GLU A 149 13.23 9.70 9.88
CA GLU A 149 14.63 9.41 9.57
C GLU A 149 14.75 8.04 8.93
N ILE A 150 15.41 7.99 7.77
CA ILE A 150 15.75 6.75 7.10
C ILE A 150 17.14 6.34 7.58
N SER A 151 17.24 5.20 8.26
CA SER A 151 18.51 4.68 8.77
C SER A 151 19.51 4.40 7.64
N ASP A 152 20.79 4.43 7.98
CA ASP A 152 21.85 4.17 6.98
C ASP A 152 21.78 2.73 6.46
N ASP A 153 21.36 1.77 7.28
CA ASP A 153 21.14 0.39 6.87
C ASP A 153 20.01 0.28 5.82
N MET A 154 18.92 1.03 5.99
CA MET A 154 17.85 1.08 4.98
C MET A 154 18.33 1.72 3.68
N LYS A 155 19.13 2.79 3.74
CA LYS A 155 19.74 3.42 2.56
C LYS A 155 20.68 2.46 1.82
N GLU A 156 21.52 1.73 2.57
CA GLU A 156 22.41 0.72 2.00
C GLU A 156 21.64 -0.41 1.33
N THR A 157 20.60 -0.93 1.99
CA THR A 157 19.75 -1.99 1.45
C THR A 157 19.04 -1.52 0.18
N SER A 158 18.46 -0.33 0.16
CA SER A 158 17.84 0.26 -1.03
C SER A 158 18.85 0.41 -2.19
N SER A 159 20.06 0.83 -1.89
CA SER A 159 21.13 0.96 -2.89
C SER A 159 21.53 -0.39 -3.48
N LYS A 160 21.56 -1.45 -2.68
CA LYS A 160 21.79 -2.83 -3.15
C LYS A 160 20.66 -3.31 -4.08
N ILE A 161 19.42 -3.06 -3.70
CA ILE A 161 18.23 -3.42 -4.50
C ILE A 161 18.25 -2.71 -5.87
N ILE A 162 18.55 -1.42 -5.89
CA ILE A 162 18.64 -0.65 -7.14
C ILE A 162 19.71 -1.24 -8.07
N LYS A 163 20.88 -1.62 -7.54
CA LYS A 163 21.94 -2.26 -8.32
C LYS A 163 21.53 -3.62 -8.88
N LEU A 164 20.80 -4.43 -8.12
CA LEU A 164 20.27 -5.71 -8.60
C LEU A 164 19.30 -5.57 -9.78
N LYS A 165 18.70 -4.42 -9.94
CA LYS A 165 17.72 -4.11 -10.99
C LYS A 165 18.27 -3.21 -12.10
N ASP A 166 19.59 -3.09 -12.22
CA ASP A 166 20.26 -2.22 -13.22
C ASP A 166 19.71 -0.79 -13.21
N GLY A 167 19.35 -0.28 -12.03
CA GLY A 167 18.76 1.04 -11.86
C GLY A 167 17.26 1.13 -12.22
N LYS A 168 16.63 0.04 -12.65
CA LYS A 168 15.21 0.00 -13.01
C LYS A 168 14.37 -0.50 -11.82
N ILE A 169 13.66 0.38 -11.18
CA ILE A 169 12.72 -0.01 -10.11
C ILE A 169 11.43 -0.22 -10.85
N LYS A 170 10.60 -0.16 -11.29
CA LYS A 170 9.40 -0.44 -12.10
C LYS A 170 9.27 0.56 -13.26
N ASP A 171 9.04 0.10 -14.45
CA ASP A 171 8.58 0.96 -15.52
C ASP A 171 7.05 1.06 -15.46
N PHE A 172 6.57 2.22 -15.05
CA PHE A 172 5.15 2.54 -15.14
C PHE A 172 4.83 3.07 -16.54
N PRO A 173 3.67 2.70 -17.11
CA PRO A 173 3.23 3.18 -18.41
C PRO A 173 2.73 4.63 -18.29
N LEU A 174 3.65 5.57 -18.13
CA LEU A 174 3.34 6.98 -18.05
C LEU A 174 2.91 7.51 -19.43
N LEU A 175 2.01 8.47 -19.44
CA LEU A 175 1.63 9.17 -20.66
C LEU A 175 2.78 10.06 -21.15
N ASP A 176 2.77 10.37 -22.46
CA ASP A 176 3.76 11.25 -23.05
C ASP A 176 3.78 12.61 -22.35
N GLY A 177 4.99 13.08 -22.00
CA GLY A 177 5.20 14.34 -21.31
C GLY A 177 5.09 14.28 -19.78
N VAL A 178 4.65 13.16 -19.19
CA VAL A 178 4.69 12.95 -17.73
C VAL A 178 6.09 12.53 -17.31
N LYS A 179 6.64 13.22 -16.32
CA LYS A 179 7.95 12.90 -15.73
C LYS A 179 7.77 12.08 -14.46
N LYS A 180 8.67 11.13 -14.23
CA LYS A 180 8.80 10.47 -12.92
C LYS A 180 9.25 11.49 -11.88
N GLN A 181 8.67 11.41 -10.69
CA GLN A 181 9.14 12.16 -9.51
C GLN A 181 10.34 11.49 -8.88
#